data_fececfe04992f6ba88f38cf95d5a559c
#
_entry.id   fececfe04992f6ba88f38cf95d5a559c
#
_cell.length_a   1.000
_cell.length_b   1.000
_cell.length_c   1.000
_cell.angle_alpha   90.00
_cell.angle_beta   90.00
_cell.angle_gamma   90.00
#
_symmetry.space_group_name_H-M   'P 1'
#
loop_
_entity.id
_entity.type
_entity.pdbx_description
1 polymer ?
#
loop_
_entity_poly.entity_id
_entity_poly.type
_entity_poly.pdbx_seq_one_letter_code
_entity_poly.pdbx_strand_id
1 'polypeptide(L)'
;MKKSILFASTALLALCLTACGGKNTENADTDTDSSYLVGSEGPFYEPCSETSEKVGDFTVSIKCQPDSANIVRDAVDTEFYDNKVTVSITRGGEGVFTHTFLKSEFKGDFNPGAVILQGMAYSERKDGLFVFGAKVGDPGNDEDGTQYCVKVATDGSYTIAVDYNQNS
;
A
#
# COMPACT_ATOMS: atom_id res chain seq x y z
N MET A 1 3.39 51.86 -17.64
CA MET A 1 4.63 51.63 -18.43
C MET A 1 4.74 50.14 -18.71
N LYS A 2 4.65 49.81 -20.01
CA LYS A 2 4.74 48.43 -20.55
C LYS A 2 6.18 47.97 -20.55
N LYS A 3 6.44 46.73 -20.18
CA LYS A 3 7.54 45.97 -20.77
C LYS A 3 7.17 44.46 -20.85
N SER A 4 6.74 44.08 -22.04
CA SER A 4 6.69 42.70 -22.52
C SER A 4 8.11 42.23 -22.78
N ILE A 5 8.44 41.04 -22.36
CA ILE A 5 9.59 40.29 -22.89
C ILE A 5 9.08 38.93 -23.37
N LEU A 6 9.02 38.83 -24.70
CA LEU A 6 8.91 37.59 -25.46
C LEU A 6 10.28 36.92 -25.45
N PHE A 7 10.34 35.63 -25.16
CA PHE A 7 11.40 34.76 -25.65
C PHE A 7 10.78 33.56 -26.36
N ALA A 8 11.05 33.54 -27.63
CA ALA A 8 10.70 32.49 -28.56
C ALA A 8 11.85 31.47 -28.67
N SER A 9 11.45 30.26 -28.97
CA SER A 9 12.12 29.29 -29.85
C SER A 9 13.39 28.59 -29.33
N THR A 10 13.44 27.27 -29.31
CA THR A 10 13.89 26.47 -30.44
C THR A 10 13.61 24.98 -30.19
N ALA A 11 12.96 24.36 -31.15
CA ALA A 11 12.82 22.92 -31.33
C ALA A 11 14.17 22.31 -31.71
N LEU A 12 14.51 21.16 -31.16
CA LEU A 12 15.50 20.28 -31.73
C LEU A 12 14.94 18.86 -31.79
N LEU A 13 14.54 18.47 -32.97
CA LEU A 13 14.19 17.12 -33.40
C LEU A 13 15.49 16.33 -33.55
N ALA A 14 15.60 15.19 -32.89
CA ALA A 14 16.56 14.15 -33.30
C ALA A 14 15.83 12.81 -33.42
N LEU A 15 15.52 12.45 -34.66
CA LEU A 15 15.15 11.09 -35.06
C LEU A 15 16.40 10.22 -35.01
N CYS A 16 16.31 9.10 -34.30
CA CYS A 16 17.13 7.93 -34.60
C CYS A 16 16.23 6.72 -34.78
N LEU A 17 15.97 6.41 -36.05
CA LEU A 17 15.44 5.13 -36.50
C LEU A 17 16.58 4.12 -36.57
N THR A 18 16.49 3.03 -35.83
CA THR A 18 17.13 1.77 -36.21
C THR A 18 16.11 0.66 -36.07
N ALA A 19 15.67 0.20 -37.23
CA ALA A 19 14.90 -1.02 -37.40
C ALA A 19 15.82 -2.23 -37.38
N CYS A 20 15.40 -3.29 -36.70
CA CYS A 20 15.65 -4.69 -37.03
C CYS A 20 14.58 -5.50 -36.30
N GLY A 21 13.83 -6.11 -36.89
CA GLY A 21 13.15 -7.07 -37.65
C GLY A 21 13.18 -8.44 -36.97
N GLY A 22 11.98 -8.99 -36.64
CA GLY A 22 11.78 -10.36 -36.19
C GLY A 22 10.29 -10.57 -35.90
N LYS A 23 9.57 -11.22 -36.84
CA LYS A 23 8.20 -11.68 -36.72
C LYS A 23 8.09 -12.77 -35.66
N ASN A 24 7.00 -12.75 -34.85
CA ASN A 24 5.93 -13.76 -34.82
C ASN A 24 4.84 -13.34 -33.82
N THR A 25 3.70 -13.17 -34.34
CA THR A 25 2.31 -13.63 -34.14
C THR A 25 1.86 -14.10 -32.76
N GLU A 26 0.79 -13.37 -32.30
CA GLU A 26 -0.41 -13.84 -31.58
C GLU A 26 -0.25 -14.47 -30.19
N ASN A 27 -0.70 -13.79 -29.15
CA ASN A 27 -2.02 -13.90 -28.53
C ASN A 27 -2.13 -12.86 -27.40
N ALA A 28 -3.22 -12.09 -27.44
CA ALA A 28 -3.63 -11.23 -26.35
C ALA A 28 -4.24 -12.10 -25.26
N ASP A 29 -3.55 -12.22 -24.13
CA ASP A 29 -4.18 -12.52 -22.86
C ASP A 29 -3.81 -11.42 -21.90
N THR A 30 -4.85 -10.77 -21.40
CA THR A 30 -4.81 -9.69 -20.41
C THR A 30 -4.52 -10.33 -19.05
N ASP A 31 -3.27 -10.66 -18.81
CA ASP A 31 -2.84 -11.01 -17.46
C ASP A 31 -2.54 -9.74 -16.71
N THR A 32 -3.27 -9.58 -15.63
CA THR A 32 -3.05 -8.59 -14.58
C THR A 32 -1.63 -8.78 -14.06
N ASP A 33 -0.76 -7.88 -14.49
CA ASP A 33 0.66 -7.89 -14.15
C ASP A 33 0.84 -7.59 -12.66
N SER A 34 0.80 -8.63 -11.85
CA SER A 34 1.38 -8.63 -10.52
C SER A 34 2.89 -8.54 -10.69
N SER A 35 3.42 -7.32 -10.68
CA SER A 35 4.85 -7.09 -10.76
C SER A 35 5.54 -7.59 -9.49
N TYR A 36 5.77 -8.91 -9.44
CA TYR A 36 6.73 -9.48 -8.51
C TYR A 36 8.10 -8.99 -8.93
N LEU A 37 8.67 -8.09 -8.16
CA LEU A 37 10.07 -7.70 -8.33
C LEU A 37 10.93 -8.91 -7.94
N VAL A 38 11.27 -9.72 -8.94
CA VAL A 38 12.26 -10.80 -8.81
C VAL A 38 13.62 -10.16 -8.65
N GLY A 39 13.97 -9.82 -7.40
CA GLY A 39 15.33 -9.51 -7.01
C GLY A 39 16.02 -10.81 -6.65
N SER A 40 17.16 -11.08 -7.23
CA SER A 40 18.00 -12.24 -6.98
C SER A 40 18.25 -12.48 -5.48
N GLU A 41 17.97 -13.67 -4.98
CA GLU A 41 18.41 -14.25 -3.71
C GLU A 41 17.93 -13.53 -2.43
N GLY A 42 16.61 -13.34 -2.24
CA GLY A 42 16.05 -12.82 -0.99
C GLY A 42 14.55 -13.04 -0.90
N PRO A 43 13.94 -12.79 0.26
CA PRO A 43 12.50 -12.89 0.43
C PRO A 43 11.73 -11.99 -0.56
N PHE A 44 10.60 -12.47 -1.05
CA PHE A 44 9.71 -11.67 -1.88
C PHE A 44 9.10 -10.53 -1.09
N TYR A 45 8.75 -9.46 -1.78
CA TYR A 45 8.02 -8.34 -1.19
C TYR A 45 6.69 -8.17 -1.92
N GLU A 46 5.62 -8.22 -1.15
CA GLU A 46 4.27 -7.93 -1.63
C GLU A 46 3.87 -6.53 -1.17
N PRO A 47 3.92 -5.52 -2.05
CA PRO A 47 3.63 -4.15 -1.69
C PRO A 47 2.13 -3.98 -1.43
N CYS A 48 1.77 -3.29 -0.35
CA CYS A 48 0.42 -2.86 -0.13
C CYS A 48 0.16 -1.44 -0.67
N SER A 49 -1.11 -1.11 -0.88
CA SER A 49 -1.51 0.17 -1.47
C SER A 49 -1.11 1.37 -0.61
N GLU A 50 -0.58 2.39 -1.25
CA GLU A 50 -0.32 3.69 -0.63
C GLU A 50 -1.38 4.70 -1.05
N THR A 51 -1.88 5.49 -0.12
CA THR A 51 -2.91 6.49 -0.39
C THR A 51 -2.63 7.80 0.33
N SER A 52 -3.17 8.89 -0.22
CA SER A 52 -3.23 10.18 0.47
C SER A 52 -4.49 10.92 0.01
N GLU A 53 -5.39 11.21 0.94
CA GLU A 53 -6.67 11.83 0.62
C GLU A 53 -7.07 12.92 1.62
N LYS A 54 -7.94 13.84 1.19
CA LYS A 54 -8.52 14.88 2.03
C LYS A 54 -9.85 14.43 2.61
N VAL A 55 -9.98 14.56 3.95
CA VAL A 55 -11.17 14.22 4.72
C VAL A 55 -11.59 15.46 5.53
N GLY A 56 -12.35 16.35 4.92
CA GLY A 56 -12.64 17.67 5.49
C GLY A 56 -11.38 18.52 5.62
N ASP A 57 -11.07 18.98 6.84
CA ASP A 57 -9.86 19.77 7.13
C ASP A 57 -8.60 18.92 7.31
N PHE A 58 -8.75 17.60 7.25
CA PHE A 58 -7.65 16.66 7.48
C PHE A 58 -7.10 16.11 6.18
N THR A 59 -5.85 15.67 6.22
CA THR A 59 -5.24 14.82 5.20
C THR A 59 -4.87 13.51 5.87
N VAL A 60 -5.36 12.40 5.32
CA VAL A 60 -5.06 11.03 5.74
C VAL A 60 -4.10 10.45 4.73
N SER A 61 -2.97 9.93 5.18
CA SER A 61 -1.96 9.29 4.32
C SER A 61 -1.60 7.92 4.89
N ILE A 62 -1.51 6.96 4.00
CA ILE A 62 -1.11 5.58 4.30
C ILE A 62 0.12 5.27 3.45
N LYS A 63 1.19 4.80 4.08
CA LYS A 63 2.42 4.34 3.42
C LYS A 63 2.74 2.93 3.82
N CYS A 64 3.12 2.12 2.84
CA CYS A 64 3.52 0.75 3.02
C CYS A 64 5.01 0.56 2.75
N GLN A 65 5.67 -0.23 3.58
CA GLN A 65 7.09 -0.54 3.43
C GLN A 65 7.34 -1.99 3.86
N PRO A 66 8.35 -2.67 3.29
CA PRO A 66 8.75 -3.98 3.78
C PRO A 66 9.28 -3.88 5.21
N ASP A 67 8.87 -4.80 6.06
CA ASP A 67 9.49 -5.02 7.36
C ASP A 67 10.59 -6.08 7.23
N SER A 68 11.78 -5.64 6.85
CA SER A 68 12.93 -6.53 6.61
C SER A 68 13.43 -7.27 7.87
N ALA A 69 12.93 -6.91 9.05
CA ALA A 69 13.23 -7.61 10.29
C ALA A 69 12.33 -8.85 10.50
N ASN A 70 11.21 -8.91 9.78
CA ASN A 70 10.22 -10.00 9.89
C ASN A 70 10.04 -10.68 8.54
N ILE A 71 10.52 -11.92 8.45
CA ILE A 71 10.35 -12.80 7.29
C ILE A 71 9.33 -13.85 7.67
N VAL A 72 8.38 -14.09 6.79
CA VAL A 72 7.36 -15.14 6.92
C VAL A 72 7.55 -16.16 5.80
N ARG A 73 6.97 -17.35 5.96
CA ARG A 73 7.01 -18.43 4.97
C ARG A 73 5.61 -18.88 4.65
N ASP A 74 5.30 -18.94 3.38
CA ASP A 74 4.04 -19.51 2.90
C ASP A 74 3.99 -21.05 3.05
N ALA A 75 2.89 -21.64 2.60
CA ALA A 75 2.66 -23.09 2.69
C ALA A 75 3.62 -23.95 1.83
N VAL A 76 4.32 -23.34 0.87
CA VAL A 76 5.30 -23.97 -0.01
C VAL A 76 6.75 -23.56 0.30
N ASP A 77 6.96 -22.99 1.50
CA ASP A 77 8.26 -22.59 2.04
C ASP A 77 8.91 -21.38 1.30
N THR A 78 8.11 -20.57 0.59
CA THR A 78 8.57 -19.32 -0.03
C THR A 78 8.68 -18.23 1.03
N GLU A 79 9.79 -17.50 1.03
CA GLU A 79 10.04 -16.44 1.99
C GLU A 79 9.48 -15.10 1.49
N PHE A 80 8.80 -14.38 2.39
CA PHE A 80 8.27 -13.04 2.15
C PHE A 80 8.69 -12.08 3.28
N TYR A 81 8.92 -10.83 2.93
CA TYR A 81 8.95 -9.77 3.93
C TYR A 81 7.54 -9.48 4.41
N ASP A 82 7.37 -9.31 5.72
CA ASP A 82 6.15 -8.72 6.26
C ASP A 82 6.04 -7.24 5.87
N ASN A 83 4.87 -6.64 6.02
CA ASN A 83 4.66 -5.22 5.81
C ASN A 83 4.60 -4.46 7.15
N LYS A 84 5.04 -3.22 7.11
CA LYS A 84 4.76 -2.18 8.08
C LYS A 84 4.02 -1.04 7.41
N VAL A 85 2.90 -0.63 8.01
CA VAL A 85 2.00 0.36 7.44
C VAL A 85 1.97 1.60 8.31
N THR A 86 2.46 2.72 7.78
CA THR A 86 2.42 4.00 8.49
C THR A 86 1.18 4.77 8.09
N VAL A 87 0.32 5.05 9.07
CA VAL A 87 -0.83 5.95 8.94
C VAL A 87 -0.47 7.30 9.52
N SER A 88 -0.67 8.36 8.75
CA SER A 88 -0.48 9.74 9.19
C SER A 88 -1.74 10.55 8.94
N ILE A 89 -2.18 11.31 9.94
CA ILE A 89 -3.31 12.23 9.87
C ILE A 89 -2.78 13.62 10.21
N THR A 90 -2.99 14.58 9.32
CA THR A 90 -2.62 15.98 9.55
C THR A 90 -3.84 16.88 9.44
N ARG A 91 -3.82 18.04 10.11
CA ARG A 91 -4.83 19.08 9.99
C ARG A 91 -4.14 20.40 9.72
N GLY A 92 -4.43 21.03 8.58
CA GLY A 92 -3.76 22.26 8.19
C GLY A 92 -2.23 22.14 8.04
N GLY A 93 -1.71 20.94 7.83
CA GLY A 93 -0.26 20.64 7.78
C GLY A 93 0.36 20.23 9.12
N GLU A 94 -0.35 20.37 10.23
CA GLU A 94 0.11 19.94 11.56
C GLU A 94 -0.26 18.48 11.80
N GLY A 95 0.67 17.72 12.40
CA GLY A 95 0.47 16.29 12.73
C GLY A 95 -0.56 16.13 13.86
N VAL A 96 -1.59 15.30 13.61
CA VAL A 96 -2.61 14.91 14.58
C VAL A 96 -2.36 13.50 15.08
N PHE A 97 -1.96 12.61 14.16
CA PHE A 97 -1.65 11.22 14.44
C PHE A 97 -0.58 10.74 13.48
N THR A 98 0.34 9.95 13.97
CA THR A 98 1.27 9.17 13.14
C THR A 98 1.62 7.90 13.90
N HIS A 99 1.36 6.75 13.30
CA HIS A 99 1.70 5.44 13.85
C HIS A 99 2.09 4.48 12.74
N THR A 100 3.06 3.62 13.02
CA THR A 100 3.46 2.53 12.13
C THR A 100 2.94 1.23 12.70
N PHE A 101 1.92 0.69 12.08
CA PHE A 101 1.29 -0.57 12.41
C PHE A 101 2.16 -1.73 11.95
N LEU A 102 2.35 -2.69 12.84
CA LEU A 102 3.00 -3.97 12.59
C LEU A 102 1.99 -5.09 12.75
N LYS A 103 2.18 -6.20 12.02
CA LYS A 103 1.33 -7.40 12.17
C LYS A 103 1.13 -7.83 13.62
N SER A 104 2.15 -7.70 14.45
CA SER A 104 2.12 -8.11 15.87
C SER A 104 1.07 -7.38 16.72
N GLU A 105 0.53 -6.25 16.26
CA GLU A 105 -0.53 -5.49 16.93
C GLU A 105 -1.92 -6.09 16.66
N PHE A 106 -2.08 -6.84 15.59
CA PHE A 106 -3.32 -7.47 15.18
C PHE A 106 -3.43 -8.86 15.83
N LYS A 107 -4.40 -9.02 16.72
CA LYS A 107 -4.61 -10.27 17.47
C LYS A 107 -5.65 -11.12 16.77
N GLY A 108 -5.32 -12.36 16.45
CA GLY A 108 -6.19 -13.30 15.75
C GLY A 108 -5.71 -14.75 15.92
N ASP A 109 -6.52 -15.67 15.44
CA ASP A 109 -6.20 -17.11 15.42
C ASP A 109 -5.52 -17.45 14.09
N PHE A 110 -4.28 -17.03 13.94
CA PHE A 110 -3.44 -17.32 12.77
C PHE A 110 -2.00 -17.66 13.20
N ASN A 111 -1.29 -18.36 12.33
CA ASN A 111 0.13 -18.59 12.51
C ASN A 111 0.93 -17.33 12.14
N PRO A 112 1.54 -16.61 13.08
CA PRO A 112 2.24 -15.36 12.77
C PRO A 112 3.49 -15.54 11.90
N GLY A 113 3.99 -16.76 11.76
CA GLY A 113 5.11 -17.08 10.87
C GLY A 113 4.72 -17.36 9.42
N ALA A 114 3.40 -17.44 9.13
CA ALA A 114 2.89 -17.78 7.80
C ALA A 114 2.08 -16.65 7.14
N VAL A 115 1.70 -15.61 7.89
CA VAL A 115 0.86 -14.51 7.39
C VAL A 115 1.61 -13.18 7.41
N ILE A 116 1.19 -12.23 6.56
CA ILE A 116 1.68 -10.84 6.50
C ILE A 116 0.56 -9.85 6.85
N LEU A 117 0.93 -8.63 7.22
CA LEU A 117 0.01 -7.49 7.20
C LEU A 117 -0.17 -7.09 5.73
N GLN A 118 -1.25 -7.56 5.07
CA GLN A 118 -1.49 -7.34 3.64
C GLN A 118 -1.75 -5.87 3.29
N GLY A 119 -2.16 -5.05 4.27
CA GLY A 119 -2.31 -3.61 4.10
C GLY A 119 -3.38 -3.00 4.98
N MET A 120 -3.53 -1.68 4.81
CA MET A 120 -4.56 -0.89 5.44
C MET A 120 -5.18 0.07 4.42
N ALA A 121 -6.46 0.37 4.57
CA ALA A 121 -7.18 1.35 3.77
C ALA A 121 -8.04 2.24 4.66
N TYR A 122 -8.12 3.54 4.34
CA TYR A 122 -9.07 4.43 4.98
C TYR A 122 -10.47 4.09 4.48
N SER A 123 -11.43 4.03 5.39
CA SER A 123 -12.84 3.71 5.09
C SER A 123 -13.72 4.96 5.21
N GLU A 124 -13.79 5.52 6.40
CA GLU A 124 -14.68 6.66 6.69
C GLU A 124 -14.23 7.47 7.90
N ARG A 125 -14.83 8.66 8.07
CA ARG A 125 -14.81 9.39 9.33
C ARG A 125 -16.19 9.36 9.97
N LYS A 126 -16.31 8.70 11.12
CA LYS A 126 -17.57 8.50 11.82
C LYS A 126 -17.43 8.81 13.30
N ASP A 127 -18.38 9.59 13.85
CA ASP A 127 -18.40 9.98 15.27
C ASP A 127 -17.09 10.64 15.75
N GLY A 128 -16.42 11.39 14.86
CA GLY A 128 -15.14 12.04 15.15
C GLY A 128 -13.92 11.14 15.02
N LEU A 129 -14.09 9.84 14.78
CA LEU A 129 -13.04 8.86 14.58
C LEU A 129 -12.71 8.65 13.10
N PHE A 130 -11.46 8.43 12.78
CA PHE A 130 -11.02 7.93 11.49
C PHE A 130 -11.03 6.40 11.52
N VAL A 131 -11.74 5.79 10.60
CA VAL A 131 -11.92 4.33 10.51
C VAL A 131 -11.10 3.79 9.36
N PHE A 132 -10.32 2.76 9.64
CA PHE A 132 -9.51 2.05 8.64
C PHE A 132 -9.86 0.57 8.67
N GLY A 133 -9.90 -0.04 7.50
CA GLY A 133 -9.81 -1.49 7.35
C GLY A 133 -8.35 -1.91 7.31
N ALA A 134 -8.03 -3.04 7.94
CA ALA A 134 -6.73 -3.69 7.81
C ALA A 134 -6.93 -5.18 7.56
N LYS A 135 -5.97 -5.84 6.93
CA LYS A 135 -6.04 -7.26 6.64
C LYS A 135 -4.74 -7.96 6.97
N VAL A 136 -4.84 -9.10 7.65
CA VAL A 136 -3.73 -10.02 7.92
C VAL A 136 -4.07 -11.37 7.31
N GLY A 137 -3.23 -11.85 6.41
CA GLY A 137 -3.50 -13.09 5.66
C GLY A 137 -2.25 -13.66 5.01
N ASP A 138 -2.43 -14.74 4.27
CA ASP A 138 -1.36 -15.43 3.58
C ASP A 138 -0.78 -14.55 2.46
N PRO A 139 0.55 -14.49 2.30
CA PRO A 139 1.15 -13.76 1.20
C PRO A 139 0.72 -14.36 -0.15
N GLY A 140 0.49 -13.50 -1.14
CA GLY A 140 0.02 -13.90 -2.48
C GLY A 140 -1.46 -14.32 -2.54
N ASN A 141 -2.22 -14.19 -1.45
CA ASN A 141 -3.64 -14.55 -1.43
C ASN A 141 -4.50 -13.41 -0.88
N ASP A 142 -5.09 -12.63 -1.78
CA ASP A 142 -5.96 -11.50 -1.44
C ASP A 142 -7.38 -11.94 -1.01
N GLU A 143 -7.75 -13.19 -1.19
CA GLU A 143 -9.10 -13.66 -0.87
C GLU A 143 -9.24 -14.06 0.59
N ASP A 144 -8.19 -14.68 1.16
CA ASP A 144 -8.20 -15.16 2.54
C ASP A 144 -7.52 -14.16 3.49
N GLY A 145 -7.89 -14.22 4.75
CA GLY A 145 -7.28 -13.43 5.83
C GLY A 145 -8.31 -12.87 6.82
N THR A 146 -7.79 -12.43 7.94
CA THR A 146 -8.58 -11.80 9.00
C THR A 146 -8.67 -10.31 8.74
N GLN A 147 -9.90 -9.80 8.68
CA GLN A 147 -10.19 -8.38 8.55
C GLN A 147 -10.24 -7.72 9.92
N TYR A 148 -9.74 -6.50 9.99
CA TYR A 148 -9.73 -5.67 11.21
C TYR A 148 -10.28 -4.28 10.93
N CYS A 149 -10.98 -3.75 11.95
CA CYS A 149 -11.37 -2.36 12.02
C CYS A 149 -10.40 -1.64 12.97
N VAL A 150 -9.71 -0.62 12.46
CA VAL A 150 -8.83 0.26 13.25
C VAL A 150 -9.51 1.62 13.36
N LYS A 151 -9.73 2.10 14.59
CA LYS A 151 -10.34 3.41 14.85
C LYS A 151 -9.32 4.31 15.52
N VAL A 152 -9.11 5.48 14.94
CA VAL A 152 -8.14 6.48 15.41
C VAL A 152 -8.87 7.75 15.79
N ALA A 153 -8.63 8.25 17.01
CA ALA A 153 -9.17 9.50 17.52
C ALA A 153 -8.20 10.66 17.26
N THR A 154 -8.71 11.89 17.32
CA THR A 154 -7.91 13.11 17.12
C THR A 154 -7.00 13.43 18.31
N ASP A 155 -7.14 12.76 19.43
CA ASP A 155 -6.23 12.83 20.59
C ASP A 155 -5.02 11.88 20.47
N GLY A 156 -4.92 11.14 19.37
CA GLY A 156 -3.85 10.19 19.11
C GLY A 156 -4.09 8.78 19.66
N SER A 157 -5.21 8.53 20.32
CA SER A 157 -5.58 7.18 20.75
C SER A 157 -6.12 6.36 19.58
N TYR A 158 -5.92 5.03 19.64
CA TYR A 158 -6.48 4.12 18.64
C TYR A 158 -6.89 2.77 19.24
N THR A 159 -7.75 2.07 18.53
CA THR A 159 -8.19 0.71 18.88
C THR A 159 -8.17 -0.18 17.64
N ILE A 160 -7.87 -1.47 17.84
CA ILE A 160 -7.90 -2.50 16.80
C ILE A 160 -8.89 -3.58 17.25
N ALA A 161 -9.80 -3.95 16.37
CA ALA A 161 -10.77 -5.03 16.61
C ALA A 161 -10.94 -5.87 15.34
N VAL A 162 -11.21 -7.17 15.49
CA VAL A 162 -11.58 -8.02 14.35
C VAL A 162 -12.91 -7.54 13.78
N ASP A 163 -12.99 -7.41 12.45
CA ASP A 163 -14.20 -7.04 11.75
C ASP A 163 -14.97 -8.30 11.30
N TYR A 164 -15.99 -8.66 12.04
CA TYR A 164 -16.83 -9.82 11.75
C TYR A 164 -17.93 -9.57 10.70
N ASN A 165 -18.07 -8.32 10.20
CA ASN A 165 -19.20 -7.96 9.33
C ASN A 165 -18.93 -8.17 7.83
N GLN A 166 -17.73 -8.56 7.43
CA GLN A 166 -17.38 -8.74 6.02
C GLN A 166 -17.73 -10.14 5.46
N ASN A 167 -18.19 -11.07 6.30
CA ASN A 167 -18.53 -12.45 5.89
C ASN A 167 -20.06 -12.71 5.78
N SER A 168 -20.85 -11.68 5.48
CA SER A 168 -22.31 -11.80 5.33
C SER A 168 -22.78 -11.49 3.93
#